data_10b29d9f656c5444f044b8f2767c062d
#
_entry.id   10b29d9f656c5444f044b8f2767c062d
#
_cell.length_a   1.000
_cell.length_b   1.000
_cell.length_c   1.000
_cell.angle_alpha   90.00
_cell.angle_beta   90.00
_cell.angle_gamma   90.00
#
_symmetry.space_group_name_H-M   'P 1'
#
loop_
_entity.id
_entity.type
_entity.pdbx_description
1 polymer ?
#
loop_
_entity_poly.entity_id
_entity_poly.type
_entity_poly.pdbx_seq_one_letter_code
_entity_poly.pdbx_strand_id
1 'polypeptide(L)'
;MISYVAAVSKNGVIGREGGLPWHISSDLKRFRDITMGKPVVMGRKTWESLPRRPLPGRRNIVITRRRDFASEGAEVAASPEEALRLCAGVPEMAVIGGGEIYRLFWPLVDRLYLTEVDLEVDGDTHFPAVSPGEWRETERELHLKAERDTASFTLRILDRMTKK
;
A
#
# COMPACT_ATOMS: atom_id res chain seq x y z
N MET A 1 11.20 -4.61 -9.15
CA MET A 1 11.16 -3.98 -7.81
C MET A 1 9.76 -4.08 -7.24
N ILE A 2 9.66 -4.40 -5.97
CA ILE A 2 8.39 -4.46 -5.25
C ILE A 2 8.34 -3.25 -4.31
N SER A 3 7.30 -2.43 -4.45
CA SER A 3 7.08 -1.27 -3.57
C SER A 3 5.77 -1.42 -2.80
N TYR A 4 5.71 -0.80 -1.62
CA TYR A 4 4.49 -0.62 -0.88
C TYR A 4 4.06 0.83 -0.96
N VAL A 5 2.76 1.05 -1.09
CA VAL A 5 2.17 2.37 -0.98
C VAL A 5 1.15 2.30 0.16
N ALA A 6 1.42 2.98 1.25
CA ALA A 6 0.62 2.87 2.46
C ALA A 6 0.51 4.18 3.22
N ALA A 7 -0.63 4.40 3.85
CA ALA A 7 -0.84 5.46 4.83
C ALA A 7 -0.91 4.82 6.21
N VAL A 8 -0.13 5.33 7.16
CA VAL A 8 -0.04 4.79 8.54
C VAL A 8 -0.16 5.91 9.54
N SER A 9 -0.84 5.65 10.66
CA SER A 9 -0.85 6.57 11.79
C SER A 9 0.51 6.55 12.51
N LYS A 10 0.73 7.50 13.42
CA LYS A 10 1.95 7.54 14.24
C LYS A 10 2.18 6.26 15.03
N ASN A 11 1.11 5.62 15.47
CA ASN A 11 1.17 4.37 16.24
C ASN A 11 1.04 3.11 15.35
N GLY A 12 1.25 3.24 14.04
CA GLY A 12 1.35 2.10 13.13
C GLY A 12 0.03 1.53 12.62
N VAL A 13 -1.08 2.17 12.89
CA VAL A 13 -2.40 1.69 12.43
C VAL A 13 -2.61 1.99 10.95
N ILE A 14 -3.07 1.00 10.20
CA ILE A 14 -3.41 1.13 8.78
C ILE A 14 -4.86 0.78 8.47
N GLY A 15 -5.63 0.30 9.45
CA GLY A 15 -7.03 -0.05 9.24
C GLY A 15 -7.81 -0.09 10.53
N ARG A 16 -9.11 0.20 10.40
CA ARG A 16 -10.08 0.13 11.48
C ARG A 16 -11.41 -0.28 10.87
N GLU A 17 -11.95 -1.42 11.31
CA GLU A 17 -13.25 -1.94 10.85
C GLU A 17 -13.37 -2.00 9.31
N GLY A 18 -12.29 -2.37 8.63
CA GLY A 18 -12.26 -2.50 7.17
C GLY A 18 -12.05 -1.21 6.39
N GLY A 19 -11.80 -0.08 7.07
CA GLY A 19 -11.59 1.21 6.42
C GLY A 19 -10.43 1.98 7.03
N LEU A 20 -10.23 3.21 6.56
CA LEU A 20 -9.24 4.13 7.09
C LEU A 20 -9.90 5.06 8.12
N PRO A 21 -9.27 5.26 9.30
CA PRO A 21 -9.83 6.16 10.32
C PRO A 21 -9.55 7.65 10.06
N TRP A 22 -9.05 8.01 8.89
CA TRP A 22 -8.76 9.39 8.50
C TRP A 22 -9.08 9.62 7.04
N HIS A 23 -9.13 10.92 6.66
CA HIS A 23 -9.25 11.34 5.27
C HIS A 23 -8.20 12.41 4.96
N ILE A 24 -7.39 12.18 3.92
CA ILE A 24 -6.38 13.12 3.44
C ILE A 24 -6.46 13.14 1.91
N SER A 25 -7.10 14.18 1.35
CA SER A 25 -7.35 14.27 -0.09
C SER A 25 -6.07 14.40 -0.91
N SER A 26 -5.05 15.09 -0.40
CA SER A 26 -3.76 15.21 -1.08
C SER A 26 -3.01 13.88 -1.16
N ASP A 27 -3.22 12.98 -0.20
CA ASP A 27 -2.64 11.63 -0.23
C ASP A 27 -3.28 10.76 -1.32
N LEU A 28 -4.56 10.92 -1.58
CA LEU A 28 -5.23 10.21 -2.67
C LEU A 28 -4.63 10.56 -4.03
N LYS A 29 -4.30 11.82 -4.25
CA LYS A 29 -3.62 12.26 -5.46
C LYS A 29 -2.21 11.67 -5.56
N ARG A 30 -1.47 11.69 -4.46
CA ARG A 30 -0.13 11.10 -4.40
C ARG A 30 -0.16 9.60 -4.69
N PHE A 31 -1.11 8.89 -4.09
CA PHE A 31 -1.31 7.46 -4.34
C PHE A 31 -1.50 7.20 -5.84
N ARG A 32 -2.37 7.96 -6.48
CA ARG A 32 -2.60 7.86 -7.91
C ARG A 32 -1.33 8.12 -8.71
N ASP A 33 -0.62 9.19 -8.39
CA ASP A 33 0.60 9.58 -9.12
C ASP A 33 1.70 8.51 -8.99
N ILE A 34 1.87 7.93 -7.80
CA ILE A 34 2.85 6.88 -7.56
C ILE A 34 2.49 5.59 -8.30
N THR A 35 1.21 5.20 -8.29
CA THR A 35 0.78 3.90 -8.80
C THR A 35 0.46 3.90 -10.30
N MET A 36 0.26 5.05 -10.91
CA MET A 36 -0.15 5.14 -12.31
C MET A 36 0.83 4.43 -13.24
N GLY A 37 0.31 3.58 -14.12
CA GLY A 37 1.11 2.81 -15.06
C GLY A 37 1.78 1.57 -14.47
N LYS A 38 1.63 1.31 -13.18
CA LYS A 38 2.20 0.14 -12.51
C LYS A 38 1.10 -0.89 -12.19
N PRO A 39 1.42 -2.19 -12.18
CA PRO A 39 0.51 -3.16 -11.59
C PRO A 39 0.31 -2.85 -10.10
N VAL A 40 -0.94 -2.86 -9.65
CA VAL A 40 -1.27 -2.70 -8.23
C VAL A 40 -1.78 -4.04 -7.70
N VAL A 41 -1.19 -4.48 -6.59
CA VAL A 41 -1.47 -5.78 -5.98
C VAL A 41 -2.14 -5.54 -4.64
N MET A 42 -3.25 -6.23 -4.42
CA MET A 42 -4.08 -6.02 -3.23
C MET A 42 -4.77 -7.31 -2.80
N GLY A 43 -5.23 -7.34 -1.57
CA GLY A 43 -6.10 -8.40 -1.09
C GLY A 43 -7.54 -8.17 -1.52
N ARG A 44 -8.37 -9.22 -1.43
CA ARG A 44 -9.78 -9.16 -1.84
C ARG A 44 -10.57 -8.09 -1.08
N LYS A 45 -10.35 -7.96 0.22
CA LYS A 45 -11.08 -6.95 1.04
C LYS A 45 -10.73 -5.53 0.61
N THR A 46 -9.47 -5.28 0.26
CA THR A 46 -9.05 -3.98 -0.28
C THR A 46 -9.74 -3.70 -1.62
N TRP A 47 -9.77 -4.70 -2.50
CA TRP A 47 -10.51 -4.59 -3.77
C TRP A 47 -11.97 -4.22 -3.56
N GLU A 48 -12.64 -4.92 -2.65
CA GLU A 48 -14.06 -4.67 -2.34
C GLU A 48 -14.30 -3.29 -1.71
N SER A 49 -13.28 -2.72 -1.04
CA SER A 49 -13.37 -1.40 -0.41
C SER A 49 -13.12 -0.24 -1.36
N LEU A 50 -12.60 -0.49 -2.55
CA LEU A 50 -12.31 0.58 -3.51
C LEU A 50 -13.60 1.27 -3.95
N PRO A 51 -13.65 2.63 -3.89
CA PRO A 51 -14.84 3.35 -4.34
C PRO A 51 -15.07 3.23 -5.84
N ARG A 52 -14.01 2.96 -6.60
CA ARG A 52 -14.06 2.76 -8.05
C ARG A 52 -13.17 1.60 -8.44
N ARG A 53 -13.75 0.56 -9.07
CA ARG A 53 -13.06 -0.66 -9.49
C ARG A 53 -13.21 -0.89 -10.99
N PRO A 54 -12.16 -1.28 -11.72
CA PRO A 54 -10.74 -1.29 -11.28
C PRO A 54 -10.18 0.12 -11.11
N LEU A 55 -9.02 0.24 -10.47
CA LEU A 55 -8.28 1.51 -10.46
C LEU A 55 -7.83 1.80 -11.90
N PRO A 56 -8.25 2.93 -12.51
CA PRO A 56 -7.99 3.17 -13.93
C PRO A 56 -6.52 3.40 -14.25
N GLY A 57 -6.10 2.97 -15.45
CA GLY A 57 -4.74 3.15 -15.95
C GLY A 57 -3.70 2.23 -15.34
N ARG A 58 -4.13 1.21 -14.59
CA ARG A 58 -3.26 0.27 -13.88
C ARG A 58 -3.81 -1.13 -14.01
N ARG A 59 -2.92 -2.13 -14.07
CA ARG A 59 -3.35 -3.53 -13.91
C ARG A 59 -3.69 -3.74 -12.45
N ASN A 60 -4.86 -4.31 -12.17
CA ASN A 60 -5.33 -4.58 -10.82
C ASN A 60 -5.20 -6.08 -10.57
N ILE A 61 -4.38 -6.48 -9.61
CA ILE A 61 -4.14 -7.88 -9.27
C ILE A 61 -4.64 -8.11 -7.85
N VAL A 62 -5.57 -9.05 -7.71
CA VAL A 62 -6.18 -9.38 -6.42
C VAL A 62 -5.65 -10.73 -5.95
N ILE A 63 -5.08 -10.76 -4.75
CA ILE A 63 -4.64 -11.99 -4.12
C ILE A 63 -5.76 -12.53 -3.26
N THR A 64 -6.21 -13.76 -3.55
CA THR A 64 -7.24 -14.45 -2.79
C THR A 64 -7.09 -15.96 -2.93
N ARG A 65 -7.39 -16.68 -1.86
CA ARG A 65 -7.47 -18.15 -1.87
C ARG A 65 -8.81 -18.66 -2.36
N ARG A 66 -9.78 -17.78 -2.57
CA ARG A 66 -11.10 -18.16 -3.08
C ARG A 66 -11.01 -18.50 -4.55
N ARG A 67 -11.27 -19.74 -4.90
CA ARG A 67 -11.23 -20.23 -6.29
C ARG A 67 -12.40 -19.70 -7.12
N ASP A 68 -13.50 -19.34 -6.46
CA ASP A 68 -14.71 -18.81 -7.09
C ASP A 68 -14.68 -17.27 -7.25
N PHE A 69 -13.61 -16.63 -6.79
CA PHE A 69 -13.50 -15.17 -6.93
C PHE A 69 -13.25 -14.80 -8.39
N ALA A 70 -14.10 -13.93 -8.91
CA ALA A 70 -13.92 -13.27 -10.20
C ALA A 70 -14.57 -11.90 -10.12
N SER A 71 -13.92 -10.91 -10.69
CA SER A 71 -14.45 -9.55 -10.76
C SER A 71 -13.93 -8.87 -12.00
N GLU A 72 -14.79 -8.14 -12.69
CA GLU A 72 -14.41 -7.43 -13.91
C GLU A 72 -13.28 -6.43 -13.62
N GLY A 73 -12.24 -6.47 -14.43
CA GLY A 73 -11.07 -5.61 -14.29
C GLY A 73 -10.01 -6.10 -13.32
N ALA A 74 -10.24 -7.24 -12.64
CA ALA A 74 -9.28 -7.84 -11.74
C ALA A 74 -8.60 -9.05 -12.38
N GLU A 75 -7.26 -9.09 -12.30
CA GLU A 75 -6.49 -10.32 -12.49
C GLU A 75 -6.39 -10.99 -11.13
N VAL A 76 -6.50 -12.32 -11.06
CA VAL A 76 -6.54 -13.04 -9.80
C VAL A 76 -5.27 -13.87 -9.61
N ALA A 77 -4.68 -13.77 -8.45
CA ALA A 77 -3.53 -14.57 -8.03
C ALA A 77 -3.84 -15.28 -6.71
N ALA A 78 -3.46 -16.54 -6.60
CA ALA A 78 -3.70 -17.35 -5.39
C ALA A 78 -2.60 -17.13 -4.33
N SER A 79 -1.47 -16.53 -4.70
CA SER A 79 -0.30 -16.38 -3.83
C SER A 79 0.57 -15.21 -4.28
N PRO A 80 1.48 -14.71 -3.40
CA PRO A 80 2.49 -13.74 -3.81
C PRO A 80 3.33 -14.21 -4.99
N GLU A 81 3.72 -15.47 -5.03
CA GLU A 81 4.52 -16.06 -6.10
C GLU A 81 3.80 -15.99 -7.45
N GLU A 82 2.51 -16.25 -7.46
CA GLU A 82 1.70 -16.13 -8.68
C GLU A 82 1.59 -14.67 -9.14
N ALA A 83 1.40 -13.73 -8.21
CA ALA A 83 1.40 -12.31 -8.52
C ALA A 83 2.74 -11.86 -9.13
N LEU A 84 3.86 -12.36 -8.61
CA LEU A 84 5.19 -12.09 -9.17
C LEU A 84 5.32 -12.61 -10.60
N ARG A 85 4.78 -13.80 -10.88
CA ARG A 85 4.78 -14.35 -12.24
C ARG A 85 3.96 -13.50 -13.20
N LEU A 86 2.79 -13.02 -12.75
CA LEU A 86 1.94 -12.13 -13.56
C LEU A 86 2.61 -10.79 -13.87
N CYS A 87 3.50 -10.35 -12.99
CA CYS A 87 4.24 -9.09 -13.13
C CYS A 87 5.66 -9.28 -13.69
N ALA A 88 5.99 -10.46 -14.22
CA ALA A 88 7.32 -10.71 -14.78
C ALA A 88 7.64 -9.69 -15.87
N GLY A 89 8.82 -9.09 -15.81
CA GLY A 89 9.30 -8.10 -16.78
C GLY A 89 8.84 -6.67 -16.54
N VAL A 90 7.98 -6.39 -15.55
CA VAL A 90 7.61 -5.01 -15.20
C VAL A 90 8.66 -4.39 -14.28
N PRO A 91 8.98 -3.09 -14.44
CA PRO A 91 10.00 -2.44 -13.61
C PRO A 91 9.62 -2.35 -12.13
N GLU A 92 8.35 -2.13 -11.83
CA GLU A 92 7.88 -1.93 -10.46
C GLU A 92 6.45 -2.43 -10.30
N MET A 93 6.21 -3.19 -9.24
CA MET A 93 4.91 -3.69 -8.83
C MET A 93 4.56 -3.06 -7.47
N ALA A 94 3.42 -2.38 -7.39
CA ALA A 94 3.00 -1.67 -6.19
C ALA A 94 2.01 -2.48 -5.38
N VAL A 95 2.36 -2.81 -4.14
CA VAL A 95 1.48 -3.52 -3.20
C VAL A 95 0.74 -2.47 -2.36
N ILE A 96 -0.58 -2.50 -2.39
CA ILE A 96 -1.40 -1.45 -1.79
C ILE A 96 -2.23 -1.90 -0.57
N GLY A 97 -2.05 -3.12 -0.12
CA GLY A 97 -2.64 -3.60 1.13
C GLY A 97 -3.67 -4.69 0.95
N GLY A 98 -4.36 -5.12 1.97
CA GLY A 98 -4.24 -4.63 3.35
C GLY A 98 -3.14 -5.31 4.18
N GLY A 99 -3.36 -5.32 5.49
CA GLY A 99 -2.35 -5.77 6.46
C GLY A 99 -1.82 -7.17 6.22
N GLU A 100 -2.69 -8.13 5.88
CA GLU A 100 -2.27 -9.51 5.57
C GLU A 100 -1.35 -9.53 4.35
N ILE A 101 -1.67 -8.77 3.31
CA ILE A 101 -0.89 -8.71 2.08
C ILE A 101 0.46 -8.04 2.34
N TYR A 102 0.50 -6.98 3.14
CA TYR A 102 1.77 -6.36 3.54
C TYR A 102 2.66 -7.36 4.30
N ARG A 103 2.09 -8.18 5.18
CA ARG A 103 2.86 -9.21 5.89
C ARG A 103 3.40 -10.28 4.95
N LEU A 104 2.59 -10.73 3.97
CA LEU A 104 3.00 -11.75 3.01
C LEU A 104 4.17 -11.32 2.12
N PHE A 105 4.16 -10.06 1.67
CA PHE A 105 5.21 -9.53 0.80
C PHE A 105 6.39 -8.93 1.55
N TRP A 106 6.31 -8.82 2.89
CA TRP A 106 7.32 -8.11 3.68
C TRP A 106 8.76 -8.57 3.42
N PRO A 107 9.05 -9.88 3.32
CA PRO A 107 10.42 -10.33 3.02
C PRO A 107 10.92 -9.90 1.64
N LEU A 108 10.03 -9.54 0.73
CA LEU A 108 10.34 -9.28 -0.68
C LEU A 108 10.34 -7.79 -1.04
N VAL A 109 9.76 -6.93 -0.22
CA VAL A 109 9.59 -5.52 -0.56
C VAL A 109 10.91 -4.77 -0.57
N ASP A 110 11.08 -3.92 -1.59
CA ASP A 110 12.31 -3.15 -1.83
C ASP A 110 12.17 -1.68 -1.42
N ARG A 111 10.98 -1.11 -1.55
CA ARG A 111 10.73 0.32 -1.29
C ARG A 111 9.40 0.54 -0.60
N LEU A 112 9.38 1.48 0.33
CA LEU A 112 8.16 1.92 1.01
C LEU A 112 7.87 3.37 0.64
N TYR A 113 6.69 3.62 0.10
CA TYR A 113 6.13 4.97 -0.02
C TYR A 113 5.12 5.12 1.13
N LEU A 114 5.51 5.79 2.19
CA LEU A 114 4.68 5.93 3.38
C LEU A 114 4.12 7.34 3.52
N THR A 115 2.84 7.43 3.80
CA THR A 115 2.22 8.64 4.31
C THR A 115 2.01 8.42 5.81
N GLU A 116 2.83 9.07 6.62
CA GLU A 116 2.72 9.00 8.08
C GLU A 116 1.79 10.08 8.56
N VAL A 117 0.61 9.68 8.98
CA VAL A 117 -0.45 10.61 9.40
C VAL A 117 -0.22 11.00 10.86
N ASP A 118 -0.26 12.30 11.14
CA ASP A 118 0.00 12.87 12.47
C ASP A 118 -1.20 12.66 13.40
N LEU A 119 -1.54 11.41 13.62
CA LEU A 119 -2.62 10.96 14.49
C LEU A 119 -2.21 9.68 15.21
N GLU A 120 -2.64 9.57 16.47
CA GLU A 120 -2.69 8.29 17.17
C GLU A 120 -4.14 7.85 17.16
N VAL A 121 -4.41 6.67 16.63
CA VAL A 121 -5.77 6.15 16.49
C VAL A 121 -5.85 4.71 16.96
N ASP A 122 -7.02 4.31 17.42
CA ASP A 122 -7.31 2.92 17.66
C ASP A 122 -7.62 2.23 16.34
N GLY A 123 -7.09 1.04 16.17
CA GLY A 123 -7.35 0.25 14.97
C GLY A 123 -7.00 -1.20 15.19
N ASP A 124 -7.51 -2.04 14.29
CA ASP A 124 -7.36 -3.49 14.36
C ASP A 124 -6.26 -4.03 13.43
N THR A 125 -5.74 -3.19 12.54
CA THR A 125 -4.73 -3.60 11.56
C THR A 125 -3.52 -2.68 11.63
N HIS A 126 -2.34 -3.28 11.73
CA HIS A 126 -1.07 -2.56 11.87
C HIS A 126 -0.13 -2.85 10.71
N PHE A 127 0.67 -1.83 10.35
CA PHE A 127 1.75 -1.98 9.39
C PHE A 127 2.93 -2.72 10.03
N PRO A 128 3.70 -3.52 9.25
CA PRO A 128 4.91 -4.15 9.78
C PRO A 128 5.88 -3.11 10.36
N ALA A 129 6.60 -3.50 11.41
CA ALA A 129 7.57 -2.60 12.03
C ALA A 129 8.73 -2.28 11.09
N VAL A 130 9.00 -0.99 10.90
CA VAL A 130 10.09 -0.51 10.03
C VAL A 130 11.33 -0.25 10.88
N SER A 131 12.31 -1.15 10.75
CA SER A 131 13.55 -1.08 11.52
C SER A 131 14.55 -0.12 10.87
N PRO A 132 15.07 0.89 11.59
CA PRO A 132 16.05 1.82 11.02
C PRO A 132 17.33 1.14 10.52
N GLY A 133 17.68 -0.02 11.08
CA GLY A 133 18.83 -0.79 10.62
C GLY A 133 18.64 -1.50 9.30
N GLU A 134 17.42 -1.66 8.84
CA GLU A 134 17.07 -2.36 7.59
C GLU A 134 16.62 -1.42 6.47
N TRP A 135 16.18 -0.23 6.83
CA TRP A 135 15.59 0.73 5.89
C TRP A 135 16.30 2.07 5.95
N ARG A 136 16.60 2.62 4.77
CA ARG A 136 17.19 3.95 4.65
C ARG A 136 16.14 4.91 4.10
N GLU A 137 15.88 5.98 4.84
CA GLU A 137 14.99 7.05 4.37
C GLU A 137 15.71 7.89 3.31
N THR A 138 15.14 7.94 2.10
CA THR A 138 15.69 8.70 0.97
C THR A 138 14.98 10.02 0.74
N GLU A 139 13.73 10.12 1.17
CA GLU A 139 12.96 11.37 1.11
C GLU A 139 12.06 11.52 2.33
N ARG A 140 11.88 12.75 2.74
CA ARG A 140 10.96 13.14 3.82
C ARG A 140 10.40 14.53 3.52
N GLU A 141 9.08 14.66 3.55
CA GLU A 141 8.40 15.94 3.28
C GLU A 141 7.20 16.08 4.20
N LEU A 142 7.21 17.14 5.03
CA LEU A 142 6.09 17.43 5.92
C LEU A 142 5.03 18.26 5.17
N HIS A 143 3.78 17.85 5.29
CA HIS A 143 2.62 18.55 4.77
C HIS A 143 1.70 18.95 5.92
N LEU A 144 1.49 20.24 6.10
CA LEU A 144 0.57 20.75 7.10
C LEU A 144 -0.86 20.47 6.67
N LYS A 145 -1.72 20.27 7.66
CA LYS A 145 -3.14 19.97 7.45
C LYS A 145 -3.79 21.04 6.57
N ALA A 146 -4.34 20.61 5.43
CA ALA A 146 -5.18 21.44 4.57
C ALA A 146 -6.63 21.39 5.03
N GLU A 147 -7.49 22.25 4.47
CA GLU A 147 -8.88 22.42 4.91
C GLU A 147 -9.68 21.10 4.95
N ARG A 148 -9.46 20.21 3.97
CA ARG A 148 -10.20 18.94 3.86
C ARG A 148 -9.47 17.74 4.47
N ASP A 149 -8.31 17.98 5.04
CA ASP A 149 -7.53 16.89 5.63
C ASP A 149 -7.88 16.70 7.10
N THR A 150 -7.87 15.47 7.56
CA THR A 150 -8.09 15.14 8.97
C THR A 150 -6.92 15.59 9.83
N ALA A 151 -5.69 15.53 9.30
CA ALA A 151 -4.47 15.86 10.02
C ALA A 151 -3.34 16.22 9.07
N SER A 152 -2.26 16.77 9.63
CA SER A 152 -0.98 16.90 8.93
C SER A 152 -0.37 15.51 8.69
N PHE A 153 0.53 15.41 7.73
CA PHE A 153 1.16 14.14 7.40
C PHE A 153 2.58 14.35 6.88
N THR A 154 3.39 13.32 6.98
CA THR A 154 4.76 13.31 6.46
C THR A 154 4.85 12.25 5.37
N LEU A 155 5.31 12.66 4.20
CA LEU A 155 5.60 11.74 3.10
C LEU A 155 7.01 11.23 3.27
N ARG A 156 7.18 9.91 3.25
CA ARG A 156 8.48 9.26 3.43
C ARG A 156 8.70 8.24 2.33
N ILE A 157 9.91 8.20 1.79
CA ILE A 157 10.35 7.12 0.92
C ILE A 157 11.52 6.42 1.61
N LEU A 158 11.42 5.10 1.77
CA LEU A 158 12.45 4.30 2.39
C LEU A 158 12.84 3.15 1.46
N ASP A 159 14.13 2.94 1.29
CA ASP A 159 14.65 1.83 0.51
C ASP A 159 15.27 0.79 1.45
N ARG A 160 15.01 -0.48 1.16
CA ARG A 160 15.60 -1.58 1.92
C ARG A 160 17.11 -1.60 1.67
N MET A 161 17.88 -1.64 2.75
CA MET A 161 19.31 -1.80 2.64
C MET A 161 19.62 -3.22 2.23
N THR A 162 20.62 -3.38 1.35
CA THR A 162 21.01 -4.69 0.85
C THR A 162 21.48 -5.57 2.01
N LYS A 163 20.88 -6.75 2.14
CA LYS A 163 21.36 -7.76 3.09
C LYS A 163 22.70 -8.32 2.59
N LYS A 164 23.65 -8.32 3.47
CA LYS A 164 24.92 -9.00 3.24
C LYS A 164 24.83 -10.45 3.64
#